data_1e39e8726182ab63c25a19cb3adca9f2
#
_entry.id   1e39e8726182ab63c25a19cb3adca9f2
#
_cell.length_a   1.000
_cell.length_b   1.000
_cell.length_c   1.000
_cell.angle_alpha   90.00
_cell.angle_beta   90.00
_cell.angle_gamma   90.00
#
_symmetry.space_group_name_H-M   'P 1'
#
loop_
_entity.id
_entity.type
_entity.pdbx_description
1 polymer ?
#
loop_
_entity_poly.entity_id
_entity_poly.type
_entity_poly.pdbx_seq_one_letter_code
_entity_poly.pdbx_strand_id
1 'polypeptide(L)'
;MSTVFPEDSVGLVVPQTARFDEPLALACGRSLASYELVYETYGTLNASASNAVLICHALSGHHHAAGYHAANDRKPGWWDSCIGPGKPIDTNRFFVVSLNNLGGCNGSTGPSSVNPATGKPYGAEFPVLTVEDWVHSQARLADRLGIQQWAAIVGGSLGGMQALQWTMSYPERVRHCVDIASAPKLSAQNIAFNEVARQAILTDPEFHGGSFQDQGVIPKRGLMLARMVGHITYLSDDSMGEKFGRELKSDKLNYDFHSVEFQVESYLRYQGEEFSGRFDANTYLLMTKALDYFDPAAAHGGDLAATLANVKADYCIMSFTTDWRFSPARSREIVDALMAARKNVCYLEIDSPYGHDAFLIPTPRYMQGFSNYMNRIAI
;
A
#
# COMPACT_ATOMS: atom_id res chain seq x y z
N MET A 1 0.25 -32.75 -14.95
CA MET A 1 -0.77 -31.81 -15.41
C MET A 1 -0.05 -30.49 -15.59
N SER A 2 0.02 -29.91 -16.80
CA SER A 2 0.55 -28.57 -16.99
C SER A 2 -0.40 -27.61 -16.31
N THR A 3 0.08 -26.89 -15.32
CA THR A 3 -0.66 -25.78 -14.70
C THR A 3 -0.80 -24.69 -15.75
N VAL A 4 -2.00 -24.55 -16.29
CA VAL A 4 -2.30 -23.50 -17.25
C VAL A 4 -2.75 -22.29 -16.44
N PHE A 5 -1.85 -21.30 -16.28
CA PHE A 5 -2.23 -20.00 -15.75
C PHE A 5 -3.08 -19.25 -16.81
N PRO A 6 -3.90 -18.27 -16.41
CA PRO A 6 -4.58 -17.39 -17.35
C PRO A 6 -3.60 -16.76 -18.37
N GLU A 7 -4.03 -16.60 -19.62
CA GLU A 7 -3.17 -16.03 -20.69
C GLU A 7 -2.68 -14.61 -20.39
N ASP A 8 -3.44 -13.88 -19.60
CA ASP A 8 -3.13 -12.51 -19.14
C ASP A 8 -2.36 -12.48 -17.80
N SER A 9 -1.93 -13.63 -17.28
CA SER A 9 -1.10 -13.74 -16.07
C SER A 9 0.38 -13.62 -16.41
N VAL A 10 1.16 -13.05 -15.48
CA VAL A 10 2.62 -13.08 -15.53
C VAL A 10 3.20 -14.46 -15.17
N GLY A 11 2.35 -15.44 -14.80
CA GLY A 11 2.75 -16.81 -14.48
C GLY A 11 3.43 -16.94 -13.13
N LEU A 12 4.42 -17.86 -13.05
CA LEU A 12 5.23 -18.04 -11.83
C LEU A 12 6.25 -16.93 -11.66
N VAL A 13 6.31 -16.40 -10.44
CA VAL A 13 7.25 -15.36 -10.05
C VAL A 13 8.04 -15.79 -8.81
N VAL A 14 9.28 -15.29 -8.71
CA VAL A 14 10.17 -15.61 -7.59
C VAL A 14 10.60 -14.31 -6.91
N PRO A 15 10.35 -14.17 -5.61
CA PRO A 15 10.86 -13.03 -4.86
C PRO A 15 12.38 -12.95 -4.90
N GLN A 16 12.89 -11.74 -5.00
CA GLN A 16 14.31 -11.41 -4.99
C GLN A 16 14.61 -10.56 -3.75
N THR A 17 15.85 -10.63 -3.26
CA THR A 17 16.30 -9.82 -2.12
C THR A 17 17.46 -8.94 -2.53
N ALA A 18 17.35 -7.65 -2.28
CA ALA A 18 18.43 -6.68 -2.42
C ALA A 18 18.94 -6.29 -1.02
N ARG A 19 20.22 -6.55 -0.75
CA ARG A 19 20.89 -6.17 0.49
C ARG A 19 21.66 -4.86 0.30
N PHE A 20 21.57 -3.99 1.27
CA PHE A 20 22.26 -2.70 1.34
C PHE A 20 23.08 -2.66 2.62
N ASP A 21 24.39 -2.56 2.48
CA ASP A 21 25.36 -2.48 3.60
C ASP A 21 25.74 -1.03 3.93
N GLU A 22 25.25 -0.07 3.14
CA GLU A 22 25.42 1.35 3.41
C GLU A 22 24.31 1.86 4.33
N PRO A 23 24.64 2.63 5.39
CA PRO A 23 23.64 3.15 6.32
C PRO A 23 22.57 3.99 5.63
N LEU A 24 21.33 3.81 6.03
CA LEU A 24 20.19 4.66 5.67
C LEU A 24 19.86 5.58 6.84
N ALA A 25 20.11 6.88 6.68
CA ALA A 25 19.65 7.89 7.63
C ALA A 25 18.11 8.02 7.49
N LEU A 26 17.43 8.18 8.62
CA LEU A 26 15.98 8.21 8.71
C LEU A 26 15.51 9.56 9.26
N ALA A 27 14.31 9.97 8.86
CA ALA A 27 13.70 11.23 9.29
C ALA A 27 13.55 11.34 10.83
N CYS A 28 13.41 10.22 11.53
CA CYS A 28 13.37 10.19 13.00
C CYS A 28 14.73 10.45 13.69
N GLY A 29 15.80 10.73 12.95
CA GLY A 29 17.16 10.99 13.46
C GLY A 29 17.96 9.73 13.77
N ARG A 30 17.39 8.53 13.58
CA ARG A 30 18.10 7.23 13.69
C ARG A 30 18.65 6.82 12.32
N SER A 31 19.35 5.68 12.29
CA SER A 31 19.80 5.07 11.04
C SER A 31 19.70 3.55 11.12
N LEU A 32 19.52 2.92 9.96
CA LEU A 32 19.71 1.49 9.78
C LEU A 32 21.10 1.28 9.15
N ALA A 33 21.97 0.56 9.85
CA ALA A 33 23.34 0.33 9.39
C ALA A 33 23.38 -0.53 8.11
N SER A 34 22.47 -1.48 8.01
CA SER A 34 22.23 -2.31 6.82
C SER A 34 20.78 -2.73 6.78
N TYR A 35 20.27 -3.06 5.61
CA TYR A 35 18.91 -3.55 5.45
C TYR A 35 18.74 -4.35 4.15
N GLU A 36 17.64 -5.07 4.07
CA GLU A 36 17.24 -5.84 2.90
C GLU A 36 15.86 -5.39 2.42
N LEU A 37 15.67 -5.36 1.10
CA LEU A 37 14.38 -5.17 0.46
C LEU A 37 14.05 -6.41 -0.36
N VAL A 38 12.88 -6.98 -0.10
CA VAL A 38 12.31 -8.06 -0.93
C VAL A 38 11.45 -7.44 -2.01
N TYR A 39 11.64 -7.88 -3.25
CA TYR A 39 10.93 -7.36 -4.41
C TYR A 39 10.68 -8.45 -5.45
N GLU A 40 9.75 -8.18 -6.35
CA GLU A 40 9.48 -8.97 -7.55
C GLU A 40 9.54 -8.08 -8.77
N THR A 41 9.76 -8.72 -9.92
CA THR A 41 9.79 -8.04 -11.22
C THR A 41 8.91 -8.79 -12.22
N TYR A 42 8.22 -8.04 -13.08
CA TYR A 42 7.36 -8.59 -14.12
C TYR A 42 7.67 -7.91 -15.46
N GLY A 43 7.66 -8.66 -16.56
CA GLY A 43 8.04 -8.16 -17.87
C GLY A 43 9.56 -8.06 -18.06
N THR A 44 9.99 -7.31 -19.06
CA THR A 44 11.41 -7.19 -19.45
C THR A 44 11.85 -5.73 -19.52
N LEU A 45 12.96 -5.42 -18.85
CA LEU A 45 13.58 -4.09 -18.93
C LEU A 45 14.20 -3.91 -20.33
N ASN A 46 13.81 -2.82 -21.02
CA ASN A 46 14.39 -2.51 -22.34
C ASN A 46 15.82 -1.97 -22.21
N ALA A 47 16.55 -1.94 -23.32
CA ALA A 47 17.97 -1.57 -23.34
C ALA A 47 18.26 -0.15 -22.83
N SER A 48 17.30 0.76 -22.94
CA SER A 48 17.39 2.15 -22.46
C SER A 48 16.90 2.32 -21.02
N ALA A 49 16.41 1.25 -20.38
CA ALA A 49 15.75 1.26 -19.06
C ALA A 49 14.61 2.30 -18.98
N SER A 50 13.97 2.63 -20.11
CA SER A 50 12.94 3.68 -20.18
C SER A 50 11.52 3.19 -19.90
N ASN A 51 11.31 1.88 -19.76
CA ASN A 51 9.99 1.26 -19.55
C ASN A 51 9.74 0.76 -18.13
N ALA A 52 10.55 1.16 -17.16
CA ALA A 52 10.41 0.69 -15.79
C ALA A 52 9.24 1.37 -15.06
N VAL A 53 8.41 0.58 -14.39
CA VAL A 53 7.27 1.02 -13.56
C VAL A 53 7.46 0.52 -12.14
N LEU A 54 7.34 1.40 -11.15
CA LEU A 54 7.35 1.05 -9.74
C LEU A 54 5.92 0.93 -9.20
N ILE A 55 5.64 -0.15 -8.50
CA ILE A 55 4.39 -0.35 -7.75
C ILE A 55 4.63 -0.08 -6.27
N CYS A 56 3.91 0.89 -5.73
CA CYS A 56 3.91 1.22 -4.31
C CYS A 56 2.66 0.62 -3.64
N HIS A 57 2.86 -0.32 -2.72
CA HIS A 57 1.76 -1.00 -2.07
C HIS A 57 1.08 -0.18 -0.96
N ALA A 58 -0.17 -0.49 -0.67
CA ALA A 58 -0.94 0.05 0.44
C ALA A 58 -0.52 -0.57 1.79
N LEU A 59 -1.17 -0.18 2.90
CA LEU A 59 -0.81 -0.52 4.28
C LEU A 59 -0.54 -2.02 4.49
N SER A 60 -1.41 -2.89 3.99
CA SER A 60 -1.30 -4.35 4.16
C SER A 60 -0.81 -5.08 2.91
N GLY A 61 -0.36 -4.36 1.88
CA GLY A 61 0.24 -4.92 0.69
C GLY A 61 1.70 -5.35 0.90
N HIS A 62 2.28 -5.95 -0.11
CA HIS A 62 3.67 -6.40 -0.14
C HIS A 62 4.17 -6.55 -1.58
N HIS A 63 5.36 -7.10 -1.76
CA HIS A 63 6.00 -7.25 -3.06
C HIS A 63 5.22 -8.11 -4.09
N HIS A 64 4.44 -9.12 -3.63
CA HIS A 64 3.71 -10.01 -4.53
C HIS A 64 2.46 -9.33 -5.09
N ALA A 65 2.64 -8.52 -6.13
CA ALA A 65 1.54 -7.78 -6.74
C ALA A 65 0.83 -8.54 -7.86
N ALA A 66 1.52 -9.43 -8.59
CA ALA A 66 0.94 -10.19 -9.69
C ALA A 66 1.55 -11.59 -9.80
N GLY A 67 0.86 -12.49 -10.52
CA GLY A 67 1.32 -13.87 -10.73
C GLY A 67 1.17 -14.76 -9.51
N TYR A 68 1.92 -15.85 -9.49
CA TYR A 68 1.81 -16.92 -8.50
C TYR A 68 3.20 -17.34 -8.01
N HIS A 69 3.34 -17.69 -6.72
CA HIS A 69 4.58 -18.22 -6.19
C HIS A 69 4.71 -19.72 -6.42
N ALA A 70 3.59 -20.43 -6.48
CA ALA A 70 3.55 -21.87 -6.74
C ALA A 70 2.44 -22.23 -7.72
N ALA A 71 2.63 -23.34 -8.41
CA ALA A 71 1.68 -23.80 -9.42
C ALA A 71 0.30 -24.22 -8.86
N ASN A 72 0.21 -24.44 -7.54
CA ASN A 72 -1.02 -24.80 -6.84
C ASN A 72 -1.60 -23.65 -6.00
N ASP A 73 -1.06 -22.44 -6.11
CA ASP A 73 -1.63 -21.30 -5.45
C ASP A 73 -3.04 -21.02 -5.97
N ARG A 74 -3.95 -20.78 -5.04
CA ARG A 74 -5.36 -20.51 -5.35
C ARG A 74 -5.63 -19.06 -5.74
N LYS A 75 -4.74 -18.15 -5.37
CA LYS A 75 -4.89 -16.72 -5.60
C LYS A 75 -3.58 -16.14 -6.10
N PRO A 76 -3.65 -15.29 -7.12
CA PRO A 76 -2.49 -14.52 -7.59
C PRO A 76 -2.14 -13.39 -6.61
N GLY A 77 -1.13 -12.61 -6.99
CA GLY A 77 -0.75 -11.38 -6.30
C GLY A 77 -1.93 -10.42 -6.13
N TRP A 78 -1.80 -9.50 -5.15
CA TRP A 78 -2.91 -8.66 -4.68
C TRP A 78 -3.45 -7.66 -5.73
N TRP A 79 -2.71 -7.37 -6.78
CA TRP A 79 -3.09 -6.48 -7.89
C TRP A 79 -2.97 -7.12 -9.27
N ASP A 80 -3.02 -8.44 -9.33
CA ASP A 80 -2.93 -9.21 -10.58
C ASP A 80 -3.95 -8.75 -11.65
N SER A 81 -5.11 -8.25 -11.22
CA SER A 81 -6.10 -7.67 -12.14
C SER A 81 -5.58 -6.46 -12.93
N CYS A 82 -4.58 -5.75 -12.42
CA CYS A 82 -4.03 -4.55 -13.05
C CYS A 82 -2.67 -4.77 -13.73
N ILE A 83 -1.96 -5.88 -13.43
CA ILE A 83 -0.59 -6.13 -13.89
C ILE A 83 -0.53 -7.46 -14.65
N GLY A 84 -0.11 -7.41 -15.90
CA GLY A 84 0.02 -8.60 -16.75
C GLY A 84 -0.09 -8.26 -18.24
N PRO A 85 0.07 -9.25 -19.12
CA PRO A 85 -0.09 -9.06 -20.56
C PRO A 85 -1.47 -8.48 -20.90
N GLY A 86 -1.51 -7.32 -21.57
CA GLY A 86 -2.75 -6.65 -21.98
C GLY A 86 -3.56 -5.98 -20.86
N LYS A 87 -3.12 -6.05 -19.60
CA LYS A 87 -3.74 -5.37 -18.46
C LYS A 87 -3.34 -3.89 -18.41
N PRO A 88 -3.93 -3.05 -17.55
CA PRO A 88 -3.58 -1.62 -17.46
C PRO A 88 -2.07 -1.36 -17.37
N ILE A 89 -1.35 -2.14 -16.57
CA ILE A 89 0.11 -2.15 -16.52
C ILE A 89 0.58 -3.36 -17.33
N ASP A 90 0.62 -3.16 -18.66
CA ASP A 90 0.91 -4.22 -19.63
C ASP A 90 2.38 -4.64 -19.57
N THR A 91 2.64 -5.84 -19.09
CA THR A 91 3.99 -6.41 -18.98
C THR A 91 4.64 -6.78 -20.32
N ASN A 92 3.90 -6.73 -21.46
CA ASN A 92 4.50 -6.77 -22.78
C ASN A 92 5.23 -5.45 -23.12
N ARG A 93 4.88 -4.36 -22.43
CA ARG A 93 5.45 -3.02 -22.64
C ARG A 93 6.34 -2.61 -21.48
N PHE A 94 5.92 -2.84 -20.27
CA PHE A 94 6.56 -2.33 -19.06
C PHE A 94 7.35 -3.41 -18.33
N PHE A 95 8.48 -3.00 -17.77
CA PHE A 95 9.18 -3.74 -16.74
C PHE A 95 8.71 -3.22 -15.38
N VAL A 96 7.98 -4.04 -14.66
CA VAL A 96 7.32 -3.66 -13.40
C VAL A 96 8.15 -4.14 -12.23
N VAL A 97 8.39 -3.28 -11.26
CA VAL A 97 9.03 -3.60 -9.97
C VAL A 97 8.03 -3.39 -8.85
N SER A 98 7.80 -4.40 -8.04
CA SER A 98 6.99 -4.34 -6.83
C SER A 98 7.83 -4.77 -5.65
N LEU A 99 7.89 -3.98 -4.57
CA LEU A 99 8.70 -4.31 -3.41
C LEU A 99 7.86 -4.32 -2.13
N ASN A 100 8.35 -5.02 -1.11
CA ASN A 100 7.86 -4.88 0.25
C ASN A 100 8.60 -3.71 0.91
N ASN A 101 7.87 -2.72 1.38
CA ASN A 101 8.46 -1.54 2.02
C ASN A 101 9.34 -1.92 3.21
N LEU A 102 10.40 -1.15 3.42
CA LEU A 102 11.20 -1.20 4.63
C LEU A 102 10.30 -1.05 5.85
N GLY A 103 10.49 -1.86 6.89
CA GLY A 103 9.57 -1.92 8.04
C GLY A 103 8.36 -2.81 7.82
N GLY A 104 8.18 -3.38 6.63
CA GLY A 104 7.13 -4.38 6.34
C GLY A 104 7.44 -5.75 6.92
N CYS A 105 6.44 -6.63 6.97
CA CYS A 105 6.56 -7.97 7.55
C CYS A 105 6.59 -9.11 6.51
N ASN A 106 6.88 -8.78 5.24
CA ASN A 106 6.93 -9.75 4.15
C ASN A 106 8.36 -9.86 3.56
N GLY A 107 9.37 -9.99 4.42
CA GLY A 107 10.74 -10.30 4.06
C GLY A 107 11.70 -9.11 4.01
N SER A 108 11.28 -7.89 3.70
CA SER A 108 12.13 -6.71 3.87
C SER A 108 12.44 -6.48 5.35
N THR A 109 13.59 -5.86 5.64
CA THR A 109 13.98 -5.57 7.02
C THR A 109 12.89 -4.74 7.71
N GLY A 110 12.43 -5.23 8.85
CA GLY A 110 11.34 -4.65 9.63
C GLY A 110 11.40 -5.06 11.10
N PRO A 111 10.35 -4.76 11.87
CA PRO A 111 10.29 -5.09 13.29
C PRO A 111 10.53 -6.57 13.62
N SER A 112 10.10 -7.48 12.76
CA SER A 112 10.30 -8.93 12.92
C SER A 112 11.69 -9.42 12.51
N SER A 113 12.51 -8.59 11.87
CA SER A 113 13.87 -8.95 11.45
C SER A 113 14.82 -9.00 12.65
N VAL A 114 15.84 -9.85 12.55
CA VAL A 114 16.89 -9.92 13.57
C VAL A 114 17.72 -8.65 13.57
N ASN A 115 17.81 -7.99 14.72
CA ASN A 115 18.70 -6.87 14.95
C ASN A 115 20.15 -7.40 15.07
N PRO A 116 21.08 -7.02 14.18
CA PRO A 116 22.46 -7.55 14.22
C PRO A 116 23.21 -7.19 15.50
N ALA A 117 22.83 -6.11 16.19
CA ALA A 117 23.46 -5.69 17.43
C ALA A 117 23.08 -6.56 18.63
N THR A 118 21.90 -7.19 18.63
CA THR A 118 21.37 -7.94 19.77
C THR A 118 21.18 -9.42 19.49
N GLY A 119 21.10 -9.83 18.22
CA GLY A 119 20.75 -11.19 17.80
C GLY A 119 19.27 -11.55 18.02
N LYS A 120 18.42 -10.59 18.40
CA LYS A 120 16.99 -10.75 18.64
C LYS A 120 16.18 -9.94 17.60
N PRO A 121 14.88 -10.20 17.42
CA PRO A 121 14.01 -9.32 16.64
C PRO A 121 14.12 -7.86 17.10
N TYR A 122 14.02 -6.93 16.16
CA TYR A 122 13.96 -5.51 16.52
C TYR A 122 12.77 -5.18 17.40
N GLY A 123 11.60 -5.79 17.14
CA GLY A 123 10.38 -5.50 17.88
C GLY A 123 10.06 -4.00 17.90
N ALA A 124 9.75 -3.50 19.09
CA ALA A 124 9.49 -2.07 19.33
C ALA A 124 10.73 -1.17 19.14
N GLU A 125 11.94 -1.73 19.13
CA GLU A 125 13.19 -0.97 18.91
C GLU A 125 13.43 -0.65 17.43
N PHE A 126 12.64 -1.19 16.52
CA PHE A 126 12.74 -0.82 15.11
C PHE A 126 12.46 0.68 14.95
N PRO A 127 13.29 1.43 14.18
CA PRO A 127 13.09 2.87 14.05
C PRO A 127 11.77 3.19 13.36
N VAL A 128 11.12 4.27 13.78
CA VAL A 128 9.95 4.79 13.10
C VAL A 128 10.37 5.32 11.73
N LEU A 129 9.63 4.92 10.70
CA LEU A 129 9.85 5.32 9.33
C LEU A 129 8.76 6.27 8.86
N THR A 130 9.11 7.10 7.88
CA THR A 130 8.20 7.96 7.15
C THR A 130 8.04 7.48 5.70
N VAL A 131 7.09 8.04 4.98
CA VAL A 131 6.92 7.81 3.53
C VAL A 131 8.18 8.24 2.76
N GLU A 132 8.86 9.29 3.21
CA GLU A 132 10.11 9.76 2.61
C GLU A 132 11.26 8.75 2.80
N ASP A 133 11.38 8.12 3.98
CA ASP A 133 12.36 7.06 4.22
C ASP A 133 12.14 5.87 3.28
N TRP A 134 10.88 5.50 3.03
CA TRP A 134 10.56 4.46 2.04
C TRP A 134 11.02 4.86 0.64
N VAL A 135 10.73 6.07 0.22
CA VAL A 135 11.14 6.57 -1.10
C VAL A 135 12.67 6.58 -1.24
N HIS A 136 13.41 6.94 -0.19
CA HIS A 136 14.87 6.87 -0.20
C HIS A 136 15.40 5.43 -0.31
N SER A 137 14.78 4.48 0.39
CA SER A 137 15.16 3.06 0.26
C SER A 137 14.82 2.48 -1.12
N GLN A 138 13.68 2.87 -1.68
CA GLN A 138 13.24 2.48 -3.03
C GLN A 138 14.17 3.09 -4.11
N ALA A 139 14.68 4.31 -3.91
CA ALA A 139 15.62 4.94 -4.83
C ALA A 139 16.94 4.16 -4.91
N ARG A 140 17.45 3.64 -3.78
CA ARG A 140 18.63 2.76 -3.78
C ARG A 140 18.36 1.43 -4.49
N LEU A 141 17.13 0.89 -4.38
CA LEU A 141 16.76 -0.29 -5.16
C LEU A 141 16.74 0.01 -6.66
N ALA A 142 16.21 1.16 -7.07
CA ALA A 142 16.21 1.58 -8.46
C ALA A 142 17.64 1.70 -9.01
N ASP A 143 18.57 2.29 -8.25
CA ASP A 143 19.99 2.40 -8.63
C ASP A 143 20.61 1.03 -8.82
N ARG A 144 20.34 0.08 -7.91
CA ARG A 144 20.83 -1.30 -8.01
C ARG A 144 20.30 -2.04 -9.23
N LEU A 145 19.07 -1.72 -9.66
CA LEU A 145 18.45 -2.30 -10.85
C LEU A 145 18.85 -1.56 -12.16
N GLY A 146 19.67 -0.51 -12.06
CA GLY A 146 20.07 0.30 -13.21
C GLY A 146 18.97 1.24 -13.72
N ILE A 147 17.93 1.50 -12.93
CA ILE A 147 16.79 2.34 -13.30
C ILE A 147 17.07 3.77 -12.85
N GLN A 148 17.46 4.61 -13.81
CA GLN A 148 17.74 6.04 -13.55
C GLN A 148 16.45 6.87 -13.46
N GLN A 149 15.43 6.50 -14.25
CA GLN A 149 14.17 7.20 -14.31
C GLN A 149 13.01 6.22 -14.51
N TRP A 150 11.99 6.33 -13.70
CA TRP A 150 10.76 5.56 -13.84
C TRP A 150 9.89 6.10 -14.96
N ALA A 151 9.39 5.23 -15.84
CA ALA A 151 8.34 5.55 -16.79
C ALA A 151 7.06 5.97 -16.04
N ALA A 152 6.72 5.23 -14.99
CA ALA A 152 5.66 5.59 -14.06
C ALA A 152 5.94 5.06 -12.66
N ILE A 153 5.43 5.76 -11.66
CA ILE A 153 5.26 5.24 -10.30
C ILE A 153 3.77 5.20 -10.02
N VAL A 154 3.29 4.05 -9.61
CA VAL A 154 1.86 3.76 -9.46
C VAL A 154 1.58 3.27 -8.06
N GLY A 155 0.61 3.86 -7.39
CA GLY A 155 0.21 3.41 -6.08
C GLY A 155 -1.23 3.77 -5.72
N GLY A 156 -1.86 2.90 -4.91
CA GLY A 156 -3.17 3.15 -4.33
C GLY A 156 -3.07 3.43 -2.83
N SER A 157 -3.92 4.34 -2.31
CA SER A 157 -3.96 4.66 -0.88
C SER A 157 -2.59 5.15 -0.36
N LEU A 158 -2.00 4.51 0.66
CA LEU A 158 -0.62 4.77 1.10
C LEU A 158 0.40 4.66 -0.04
N GLY A 159 0.14 3.81 -1.03
CA GLY A 159 0.98 3.71 -2.23
C GLY A 159 0.95 4.98 -3.08
N GLY A 160 -0.19 5.65 -3.16
CA GLY A 160 -0.33 6.96 -3.81
C GLY A 160 0.49 8.04 -3.10
N MET A 161 0.49 8.05 -1.77
CA MET A 161 1.35 8.95 -0.99
C MET A 161 2.84 8.72 -1.30
N GLN A 162 3.27 7.46 -1.46
CA GLN A 162 4.63 7.14 -1.86
C GLN A 162 4.94 7.63 -3.29
N ALA A 163 4.00 7.42 -4.23
CA ALA A 163 4.16 7.89 -5.61
C ALA A 163 4.27 9.43 -5.67
N LEU A 164 3.44 10.13 -4.89
CA LEU A 164 3.52 11.59 -4.77
C LEU A 164 4.86 12.04 -4.14
N GLN A 165 5.30 11.38 -3.06
CA GLN A 165 6.58 11.69 -2.40
C GLN A 165 7.77 11.52 -3.34
N TRP A 166 7.76 10.49 -4.20
CA TRP A 166 8.80 10.29 -5.19
C TRP A 166 9.00 11.50 -6.11
N THR A 167 7.90 12.14 -6.53
CA THR A 167 7.97 13.30 -7.43
C THR A 167 8.59 14.52 -6.76
N MET A 168 8.48 14.62 -5.45
CA MET A 168 9.08 15.70 -4.64
C MET A 168 10.54 15.40 -4.30
N SER A 169 10.84 14.19 -3.84
CA SER A 169 12.22 13.80 -3.45
C SER A 169 13.16 13.64 -4.64
N TYR A 170 12.64 13.15 -5.77
CA TYR A 170 13.43 12.85 -6.97
C TYR A 170 12.73 13.32 -8.27
N PRO A 171 12.53 14.63 -8.46
CA PRO A 171 11.71 15.16 -9.57
C PRO A 171 12.22 14.75 -10.96
N GLU A 172 13.54 14.56 -11.12
CA GLU A 172 14.15 14.14 -12.40
C GLU A 172 13.97 12.64 -12.69
N ARG A 173 13.58 11.86 -11.67
CA ARG A 173 13.55 10.41 -11.77
C ARG A 173 12.14 9.84 -12.00
N VAL A 174 11.13 10.67 -12.18
CA VAL A 174 9.73 10.26 -12.37
C VAL A 174 9.14 10.97 -13.56
N ARG A 175 8.73 10.21 -14.60
CA ARG A 175 8.03 10.79 -15.74
C ARG A 175 6.53 10.89 -15.53
N HIS A 176 5.92 9.84 -14.95
CA HIS A 176 4.50 9.81 -14.65
C HIS A 176 4.25 9.36 -13.21
N CYS A 177 3.35 10.04 -12.53
CA CYS A 177 2.84 9.66 -11.21
C CYS A 177 1.36 9.28 -11.33
N VAL A 178 1.03 8.04 -11.00
CA VAL A 178 -0.34 7.55 -10.99
C VAL A 178 -0.75 7.31 -9.53
N ASP A 179 -1.54 8.22 -9.01
CA ASP A 179 -1.99 8.26 -7.62
C ASP A 179 -3.48 7.93 -7.56
N ILE A 180 -3.82 6.83 -6.88
CA ILE A 180 -5.17 6.24 -6.89
C ILE A 180 -5.70 6.18 -5.47
N ALA A 181 -6.91 6.72 -5.24
CA ALA A 181 -7.60 6.67 -3.95
C ALA A 181 -6.70 7.15 -2.78
N SER A 182 -6.03 8.28 -2.94
CA SER A 182 -5.07 8.80 -1.98
C SER A 182 -5.36 10.27 -1.61
N ALA A 183 -4.53 10.83 -0.75
CA ALA A 183 -4.68 12.19 -0.23
C ALA A 183 -3.30 12.82 0.05
N PRO A 184 -3.18 14.15 0.04
CA PRO A 184 -1.92 14.82 0.36
C PRO A 184 -1.55 14.71 1.84
N LYS A 185 -2.51 14.38 2.70
CA LYS A 185 -2.35 14.09 4.13
C LYS A 185 -3.62 13.44 4.70
N LEU A 186 -3.50 12.79 5.85
CA LEU A 186 -4.66 12.26 6.55
C LEU A 186 -5.53 13.36 7.15
N SER A 187 -6.85 13.13 7.14
CA SER A 187 -7.80 13.91 7.94
C SER A 187 -7.71 13.54 9.42
N ALA A 188 -8.20 14.42 10.30
CA ALA A 188 -8.32 14.12 11.73
C ALA A 188 -9.12 12.83 11.98
N GLN A 189 -10.16 12.56 11.19
CA GLN A 189 -10.96 11.34 11.28
C GLN A 189 -10.12 10.09 10.96
N ASN A 190 -9.28 10.13 9.92
CA ASN A 190 -8.41 9.00 9.57
C ASN A 190 -7.33 8.74 10.63
N ILE A 191 -6.77 9.81 11.21
CA ILE A 191 -5.83 9.70 12.35
C ILE A 191 -6.53 9.08 13.56
N ALA A 192 -7.79 9.46 13.83
CA ALA A 192 -8.59 8.88 14.92
C ALA A 192 -8.84 7.37 14.72
N PHE A 193 -9.18 6.92 13.51
CA PHE A 193 -9.30 5.49 13.22
C PHE A 193 -7.98 4.74 13.41
N ASN A 194 -6.86 5.33 12.95
CA ASN A 194 -5.54 4.74 13.18
C ASN A 194 -5.22 4.65 14.68
N GLU A 195 -5.59 5.67 15.46
CA GLU A 195 -5.35 5.67 16.92
C GLU A 195 -6.18 4.59 17.62
N VAL A 196 -7.46 4.41 17.29
CA VAL A 196 -8.29 3.31 17.84
C VAL A 196 -7.66 1.96 17.52
N ALA A 197 -7.21 1.75 16.29
CA ALA A 197 -6.55 0.52 15.88
C ALA A 197 -5.22 0.29 16.61
N ARG A 198 -4.41 1.33 16.80
CA ARG A 198 -3.17 1.24 17.60
C ARG A 198 -3.45 0.93 19.07
N GLN A 199 -4.45 1.59 19.67
CA GLN A 199 -4.81 1.32 21.06
C GLN A 199 -5.30 -0.12 21.26
N ALA A 200 -6.02 -0.68 20.29
CA ALA A 200 -6.41 -2.09 20.33
C ALA A 200 -5.18 -3.01 20.40
N ILE A 201 -4.12 -2.71 19.67
CA ILE A 201 -2.86 -3.48 19.68
C ILE A 201 -2.07 -3.22 20.97
N LEU A 202 -1.88 -1.95 21.35
CA LEU A 202 -1.04 -1.56 22.49
C LEU A 202 -1.59 -2.05 23.82
N THR A 203 -2.91 -2.20 23.94
CA THR A 203 -3.60 -2.70 25.14
C THR A 203 -3.82 -4.21 25.14
N ASP A 204 -3.45 -4.92 24.07
CA ASP A 204 -3.49 -6.37 24.03
C ASP A 204 -2.50 -6.95 25.05
N PRO A 205 -2.93 -7.83 25.99
CA PRO A 205 -2.02 -8.44 26.97
C PRO A 205 -0.81 -9.16 26.34
N GLU A 206 -0.98 -9.72 25.14
CA GLU A 206 0.08 -10.45 24.42
C GLU A 206 1.02 -9.51 23.65
N PHE A 207 0.81 -8.20 23.68
CA PHE A 207 1.68 -7.24 22.96
C PHE A 207 3.05 -7.08 23.64
N HIS A 208 3.13 -7.21 24.95
CA HIS A 208 4.37 -7.14 25.75
C HIS A 208 5.26 -5.94 25.40
N GLY A 209 4.66 -4.75 25.20
CA GLY A 209 5.40 -3.54 24.82
C GLY A 209 6.10 -3.63 23.46
N GLY A 210 5.66 -4.53 22.58
CA GLY A 210 6.25 -4.78 21.26
C GLY A 210 7.29 -5.89 21.23
N SER A 211 7.59 -6.55 22.37
CA SER A 211 8.54 -7.67 22.47
C SER A 211 7.85 -9.04 22.49
N PHE A 212 6.66 -9.13 21.94
CA PHE A 212 5.82 -10.35 21.93
C PHE A 212 6.49 -11.53 21.22
N GLN A 213 7.36 -11.29 20.26
CA GLN A 213 8.11 -12.32 19.55
C GLN A 213 9.10 -13.06 20.47
N ASP A 214 9.72 -12.34 21.42
CA ASP A 214 10.59 -12.93 22.44
C ASP A 214 9.83 -13.87 23.40
N GLN A 215 8.52 -13.68 23.50
CA GLN A 215 7.62 -14.51 24.33
C GLN A 215 6.97 -15.66 23.52
N GLY A 216 7.20 -15.69 22.20
CA GLY A 216 6.60 -16.70 21.32
C GLY A 216 5.08 -16.55 21.16
N VAL A 217 4.55 -15.34 21.35
CA VAL A 217 3.11 -15.04 21.26
C VAL A 217 2.82 -14.01 20.18
N ILE A 218 1.55 -13.82 19.86
CA ILE A 218 1.07 -12.82 18.89
C ILE A 218 -0.08 -12.04 19.56
N PRO A 219 -0.08 -10.70 19.54
CA PRO A 219 -1.17 -9.87 20.05
C PRO A 219 -2.40 -9.97 19.14
N LYS A 220 -2.98 -11.17 19.09
CA LYS A 220 -4.01 -11.57 18.13
C LYS A 220 -5.27 -10.74 18.27
N ARG A 221 -5.69 -10.45 19.52
CA ARG A 221 -6.92 -9.69 19.78
C ARG A 221 -6.81 -8.27 19.27
N GLY A 222 -5.69 -7.61 19.55
CA GLY A 222 -5.42 -6.25 19.10
C GLY A 222 -5.37 -6.14 17.58
N LEU A 223 -4.65 -7.06 16.93
CA LEU A 223 -4.58 -7.11 15.46
C LEU A 223 -5.95 -7.39 14.82
N MET A 224 -6.74 -8.29 15.39
CA MET A 224 -8.10 -8.55 14.92
C MET A 224 -8.96 -7.29 14.97
N LEU A 225 -9.00 -6.60 16.11
CA LEU A 225 -9.79 -5.38 16.29
C LEU A 225 -9.31 -4.27 15.35
N ALA A 226 -7.99 -4.08 15.21
CA ALA A 226 -7.40 -3.13 14.30
C ALA A 226 -7.85 -3.40 12.84
N ARG A 227 -7.89 -4.68 12.43
CA ARG A 227 -8.35 -5.08 11.09
C ARG A 227 -9.85 -4.90 10.92
N MET A 228 -10.65 -5.19 11.94
CA MET A 228 -12.11 -4.96 11.91
C MET A 228 -12.42 -3.48 11.69
N VAL A 229 -11.77 -2.57 12.41
CA VAL A 229 -11.87 -1.12 12.20
C VAL A 229 -11.48 -0.76 10.75
N GLY A 230 -10.38 -1.33 10.25
CA GLY A 230 -9.96 -1.16 8.86
C GLY A 230 -11.08 -1.52 7.88
N HIS A 231 -11.67 -2.72 8.00
CA HIS A 231 -12.72 -3.18 7.09
C HIS A 231 -13.98 -2.32 7.12
N ILE A 232 -14.36 -1.80 8.28
CA ILE A 232 -15.47 -0.83 8.37
C ILE A 232 -15.16 0.42 7.56
N THR A 233 -13.91 0.88 7.57
CA THR A 233 -13.50 2.11 6.86
C THR A 233 -13.18 1.91 5.38
N TYR A 234 -12.98 0.67 4.93
CA TYR A 234 -12.64 0.37 3.53
C TYR A 234 -13.88 0.16 2.65
N LEU A 235 -14.98 -0.30 3.22
CA LEU A 235 -16.22 -0.50 2.49
C LEU A 235 -17.13 0.73 2.58
N SER A 236 -17.95 0.96 1.56
CA SER A 236 -19.02 1.94 1.64
C SER A 236 -20.20 1.39 2.44
N ASP A 237 -21.08 2.27 2.92
CA ASP A 237 -22.34 1.88 3.58
C ASP A 237 -23.21 1.06 2.63
N ASP A 238 -23.34 1.49 1.36
CA ASP A 238 -24.09 0.78 0.32
C ASP A 238 -23.55 -0.64 0.12
N SER A 239 -22.22 -0.80 -0.03
CA SER A 239 -21.61 -2.11 -0.22
C SER A 239 -21.77 -3.02 1.00
N MET A 240 -21.71 -2.47 2.21
CA MET A 240 -22.00 -3.20 3.44
C MET A 240 -23.48 -3.59 3.49
N GLY A 241 -24.38 -2.69 3.14
CA GLY A 241 -25.81 -2.92 3.07
C GLY A 241 -26.20 -4.00 2.06
N GLU A 242 -25.68 -3.91 0.83
CA GLU A 242 -25.92 -4.92 -0.22
C GLU A 242 -25.39 -6.30 0.17
N LYS A 243 -24.21 -6.35 0.79
CA LYS A 243 -23.55 -7.62 1.10
C LYS A 243 -24.11 -8.33 2.33
N PHE A 244 -24.52 -7.60 3.34
CA PHE A 244 -24.91 -8.17 4.63
C PHE A 244 -26.30 -7.77 5.08
N GLY A 245 -26.77 -6.57 4.73
CA GLY A 245 -28.03 -6.01 5.22
C GLY A 245 -28.12 -6.13 6.76
N ARG A 246 -29.24 -6.66 7.21
CA ARG A 246 -29.44 -7.06 8.61
C ARG A 246 -29.64 -8.59 8.73
N GLU A 247 -29.02 -9.34 7.82
CA GLU A 247 -29.14 -10.79 7.78
C GLU A 247 -28.56 -11.43 9.04
N LEU A 248 -29.37 -12.34 9.61
CA LEU A 248 -28.94 -13.14 10.75
C LEU A 248 -28.13 -14.34 10.29
N LYS A 249 -27.18 -14.77 11.10
CA LYS A 249 -26.41 -15.99 10.89
C LYS A 249 -27.25 -17.26 11.18
N SER A 250 -28.25 -17.12 12.04
CA SER A 250 -29.25 -18.13 12.37
C SER A 250 -30.65 -17.53 12.25
N ASP A 251 -31.69 -18.37 12.23
CA ASP A 251 -33.07 -17.93 12.03
C ASP A 251 -33.66 -17.06 13.16
N LYS A 252 -32.92 -16.89 14.25
CA LYS A 252 -33.36 -16.15 15.43
C LYS A 252 -32.23 -15.46 16.16
N LEU A 253 -32.56 -14.40 16.91
CA LEU A 253 -31.67 -13.74 17.86
C LEU A 253 -31.49 -14.59 19.12
N ASN A 254 -30.27 -14.65 19.64
CA ASN A 254 -29.93 -15.39 20.87
C ASN A 254 -30.04 -14.51 22.12
N TYR A 255 -30.05 -13.19 21.98
CA TYR A 255 -30.09 -12.19 23.04
C TYR A 255 -28.93 -12.35 24.06
N ASP A 256 -27.72 -12.65 23.60
CA ASP A 256 -26.51 -12.74 24.41
C ASP A 256 -25.36 -11.91 23.83
N PHE A 257 -24.30 -11.69 24.63
CA PHE A 257 -23.14 -10.89 24.26
C PHE A 257 -22.03 -11.69 23.56
N HIS A 258 -22.14 -13.00 23.46
CA HIS A 258 -21.06 -13.87 23.00
C HIS A 258 -21.31 -14.47 21.63
N SER A 259 -22.58 -14.67 21.29
CA SER A 259 -23.00 -15.21 19.99
C SER A 259 -22.72 -14.23 18.85
N VAL A 260 -22.44 -14.81 17.70
CA VAL A 260 -22.45 -14.06 16.43
C VAL A 260 -23.87 -14.12 15.90
N GLU A 261 -24.57 -13.00 15.86
CA GLU A 261 -25.96 -12.95 15.47
C GLU A 261 -26.12 -12.49 14.01
N PHE A 262 -25.40 -11.47 13.58
CA PHE A 262 -25.47 -10.92 12.22
C PHE A 262 -24.34 -11.41 11.32
N GLN A 263 -24.60 -11.52 10.02
CA GLN A 263 -23.60 -11.92 9.02
C GLN A 263 -22.40 -11.00 9.02
N VAL A 264 -22.60 -9.68 9.16
CA VAL A 264 -21.51 -8.69 9.21
C VAL A 264 -20.57 -8.93 10.40
N GLU A 265 -21.05 -9.39 11.55
CA GLU A 265 -20.20 -9.73 12.69
C GLU A 265 -19.29 -10.93 12.38
N SER A 266 -19.87 -11.96 11.74
CA SER A 266 -19.11 -13.13 11.26
C SER A 266 -18.02 -12.73 10.29
N TYR A 267 -18.35 -11.85 9.33
CA TYR A 267 -17.41 -11.33 8.35
C TYR A 267 -16.25 -10.58 9.01
N LEU A 268 -16.54 -9.65 9.91
CA LEU A 268 -15.50 -8.85 10.58
C LEU A 268 -14.58 -9.74 11.44
N ARG A 269 -15.14 -10.69 12.19
CA ARG A 269 -14.34 -11.65 12.97
C ARG A 269 -13.43 -12.49 12.07
N TYR A 270 -13.96 -13.02 10.97
CA TYR A 270 -13.18 -13.78 9.99
C TYR A 270 -12.02 -12.96 9.41
N GLN A 271 -12.30 -11.72 8.97
CA GLN A 271 -11.27 -10.85 8.40
C GLN A 271 -10.17 -10.48 9.41
N GLY A 272 -10.57 -10.26 10.66
CA GLY A 272 -9.64 -10.01 11.75
C GLY A 272 -8.75 -11.23 12.02
N GLU A 273 -9.35 -12.43 12.09
CA GLU A 273 -8.61 -13.67 12.37
C GLU A 273 -7.59 -13.99 11.28
N GLU A 274 -8.00 -13.96 10.03
CA GLU A 274 -7.11 -14.17 8.88
C GLU A 274 -5.93 -13.18 8.87
N PHE A 275 -6.20 -11.92 9.17
CA PHE A 275 -5.17 -10.89 9.20
C PHE A 275 -4.17 -11.11 10.35
N SER A 276 -4.66 -11.42 11.54
CA SER A 276 -3.82 -11.58 12.74
C SER A 276 -2.85 -12.76 12.65
N GLY A 277 -3.12 -13.73 11.77
CA GLY A 277 -2.23 -14.88 11.53
C GLY A 277 -1.06 -14.59 10.57
N ARG A 278 -1.09 -13.45 9.87
CA ARG A 278 -0.12 -13.17 8.79
C ARG A 278 0.51 -11.78 8.83
N PHE A 279 0.08 -10.90 9.73
CA PHE A 279 0.59 -9.53 9.80
C PHE A 279 1.24 -9.25 11.16
N ASP A 280 2.33 -8.51 11.15
CA ASP A 280 3.07 -8.16 12.36
C ASP A 280 2.49 -6.92 13.04
N ALA A 281 2.34 -6.97 14.37
CA ALA A 281 1.72 -5.88 15.13
C ALA A 281 2.58 -4.61 15.17
N ASN A 282 3.89 -4.73 15.32
CA ASN A 282 4.80 -3.58 15.29
C ASN A 282 4.81 -2.94 13.90
N THR A 283 4.79 -3.78 12.84
CA THR A 283 4.63 -3.29 11.46
C THR A 283 3.34 -2.51 11.30
N TYR A 284 2.20 -2.97 11.86
CA TYR A 284 0.94 -2.23 11.79
C TYR A 284 1.04 -0.85 12.45
N LEU A 285 1.64 -0.79 13.65
CA LEU A 285 1.87 0.48 14.36
C LEU A 285 2.75 1.42 13.51
N LEU A 286 3.82 0.89 12.94
CA LEU A 286 4.75 1.63 12.08
C LEU A 286 4.05 2.21 10.84
N MET A 287 3.31 1.38 10.09
CA MET A 287 2.63 1.79 8.87
C MET A 287 1.57 2.86 9.14
N THR A 288 0.82 2.74 10.24
CA THR A 288 -0.17 3.75 10.63
C THR A 288 0.46 5.05 11.08
N LYS A 289 1.65 5.02 11.72
CA LYS A 289 2.39 6.24 12.07
C LYS A 289 2.97 6.92 10.84
N ALA A 290 3.50 6.17 9.88
CA ALA A 290 3.98 6.73 8.62
C ALA A 290 2.86 7.45 7.85
N LEU A 291 1.64 6.89 7.85
CA LEU A 291 0.43 7.54 7.32
C LEU A 291 0.11 8.86 8.06
N ASP A 292 0.10 8.83 9.39
CA ASP A 292 -0.23 10.02 10.21
C ASP A 292 0.78 11.16 10.00
N TYR A 293 2.05 10.84 9.79
CA TYR A 293 3.13 11.80 9.62
C TYR A 293 3.22 12.38 8.21
N PHE A 294 2.54 11.78 7.23
CA PHE A 294 2.60 12.27 5.86
C PHE A 294 1.84 13.60 5.72
N ASP A 295 2.55 14.68 5.67
CA ASP A 295 2.08 16.04 5.34
C ASP A 295 3.20 16.81 4.62
N PRO A 296 3.39 16.60 3.31
CA PRO A 296 4.47 17.21 2.56
C PRO A 296 4.38 18.75 2.51
N ALA A 297 3.19 19.30 2.70
CA ALA A 297 2.99 20.75 2.71
C ALA A 297 3.37 21.42 4.03
N ALA A 298 3.61 20.66 5.10
CA ALA A 298 3.94 21.21 6.42
C ALA A 298 5.16 22.14 6.38
N ALA A 299 6.21 21.80 5.64
CA ALA A 299 7.41 22.60 5.46
C ALA A 299 7.16 23.92 4.69
N HIS A 300 6.02 24.03 3.99
CA HIS A 300 5.61 25.20 3.22
C HIS A 300 4.39 25.90 3.85
N GLY A 301 4.21 25.75 5.15
CA GLY A 301 3.09 26.38 5.87
C GLY A 301 1.70 25.87 5.46
N GLY A 302 1.63 24.66 4.91
CA GLY A 302 0.40 24.04 4.41
C GLY A 302 0.09 24.34 2.94
N ASP A 303 0.95 25.06 2.23
CA ASP A 303 0.79 25.35 0.79
C ASP A 303 1.30 24.15 -0.06
N LEU A 304 0.36 23.32 -0.49
CA LEU A 304 0.66 22.16 -1.32
C LEU A 304 1.12 22.56 -2.74
N ALA A 305 0.62 23.68 -3.29
CA ALA A 305 1.04 24.15 -4.61
C ALA A 305 2.52 24.61 -4.59
N ALA A 306 2.94 25.31 -3.53
CA ALA A 306 4.35 25.66 -3.33
C ALA A 306 5.22 24.41 -3.17
N THR A 307 4.74 23.39 -2.46
CA THR A 307 5.42 22.09 -2.30
C THR A 307 5.64 21.40 -3.64
N LEU A 308 4.65 21.43 -4.52
CA LEU A 308 4.67 20.80 -5.83
C LEU A 308 5.27 21.67 -6.96
N ALA A 309 5.78 22.86 -6.63
CA ALA A 309 6.29 23.81 -7.65
C ALA A 309 7.43 23.23 -8.50
N ASN A 310 8.30 22.39 -7.91
CA ASN A 310 9.50 21.88 -8.56
C ASN A 310 9.36 20.47 -9.14
N VAL A 311 8.20 19.80 -8.99
CA VAL A 311 7.98 18.46 -9.58
C VAL A 311 7.95 18.55 -11.11
N LYS A 312 8.33 17.46 -11.78
CA LYS A 312 8.45 17.38 -13.25
C LYS A 312 7.56 16.34 -13.90
N ALA A 313 7.00 15.45 -13.12
CA ALA A 313 6.16 14.37 -13.61
C ALA A 313 4.84 14.88 -14.21
N ASP A 314 4.28 14.11 -15.13
CA ASP A 314 2.88 14.16 -15.51
C ASP A 314 2.05 13.32 -14.54
N TYR A 315 0.86 13.78 -14.19
CA TYR A 315 0.05 13.14 -13.15
C TYR A 315 -1.23 12.53 -13.68
N CYS A 316 -1.59 11.38 -13.12
CA CYS A 316 -2.93 10.81 -13.20
C CYS A 316 -3.43 10.58 -11.78
N ILE A 317 -4.46 11.32 -11.40
CA ILE A 317 -5.10 11.19 -10.09
C ILE A 317 -6.44 10.51 -10.30
N MET A 318 -6.70 9.42 -9.56
CA MET A 318 -7.95 8.67 -9.63
C MET A 318 -8.61 8.59 -8.27
N SER A 319 -9.91 8.80 -8.21
CA SER A 319 -10.71 8.65 -6.98
C SER A 319 -12.00 7.90 -7.27
N PHE A 320 -12.67 7.43 -6.22
CA PHE A 320 -13.92 6.66 -6.29
C PHE A 320 -15.02 7.35 -5.50
N THR A 321 -16.20 7.43 -6.06
CA THR A 321 -17.32 8.26 -5.53
C THR A 321 -17.70 7.90 -4.10
N THR A 322 -17.67 6.62 -3.72
CA THR A 322 -18.08 6.14 -2.39
C THR A 322 -16.91 5.94 -1.42
N ASP A 323 -15.67 6.29 -1.82
CA ASP A 323 -14.55 6.28 -0.90
C ASP A 323 -14.70 7.44 0.09
N TRP A 324 -15.11 7.11 1.30
CA TRP A 324 -15.28 8.08 2.38
C TRP A 324 -14.04 8.19 3.29
N ARG A 325 -13.10 7.23 3.17
CA ARG A 325 -11.82 7.27 3.88
C ARG A 325 -10.84 8.24 3.21
N PHE A 326 -10.67 8.12 1.88
CA PHE A 326 -9.92 9.03 1.03
C PHE A 326 -10.86 9.58 -0.05
N SER A 327 -11.78 10.42 0.41
CA SER A 327 -12.86 10.91 -0.46
C SER A 327 -12.33 11.65 -1.70
N PRO A 328 -13.12 11.71 -2.79
CA PRO A 328 -12.74 12.48 -3.98
C PRO A 328 -12.28 13.90 -3.69
N ALA A 329 -12.81 14.53 -2.64
CA ALA A 329 -12.36 15.86 -2.20
C ALA A 329 -10.88 15.88 -1.82
N ARG A 330 -10.35 14.80 -1.21
CA ARG A 330 -8.93 14.71 -0.86
C ARG A 330 -8.03 14.58 -2.09
N SER A 331 -8.45 13.78 -3.08
CA SER A 331 -7.75 13.68 -4.35
C SER A 331 -7.78 15.00 -5.14
N ARG A 332 -8.91 15.73 -5.09
CA ARG A 332 -9.02 17.04 -5.73
C ARG A 332 -8.07 18.07 -5.12
N GLU A 333 -7.74 18.01 -3.83
CA GLU A 333 -6.70 18.87 -3.23
C GLU A 333 -5.35 18.73 -3.94
N ILE A 334 -4.97 17.48 -4.32
CA ILE A 334 -3.76 17.24 -5.10
C ILE A 334 -3.89 17.85 -6.49
N VAL A 335 -5.02 17.61 -7.16
CA VAL A 335 -5.30 18.14 -8.52
C VAL A 335 -5.24 19.67 -8.53
N ASP A 336 -5.92 20.34 -7.60
CA ASP A 336 -5.97 21.80 -7.51
C ASP A 336 -4.57 22.37 -7.25
N ALA A 337 -3.79 21.74 -6.39
CA ALA A 337 -2.41 22.15 -6.12
C ALA A 337 -1.49 21.98 -7.34
N LEU A 338 -1.63 20.87 -8.07
CA LEU A 338 -0.88 20.63 -9.32
C LEU A 338 -1.26 21.65 -10.40
N MET A 339 -2.54 21.97 -10.54
CA MET A 339 -3.02 22.99 -11.49
C MET A 339 -2.48 24.39 -11.11
N ALA A 340 -2.54 24.76 -9.82
CA ALA A 340 -1.98 26.01 -9.31
C ALA A 340 -0.45 26.10 -9.55
N ALA A 341 0.26 24.98 -9.40
CA ALA A 341 1.68 24.84 -9.72
C ALA A 341 1.97 24.71 -11.23
N ARG A 342 0.95 24.79 -12.10
CA ARG A 342 1.03 24.67 -13.57
C ARG A 342 1.64 23.34 -14.02
N LYS A 343 1.26 22.23 -13.38
CA LYS A 343 1.70 20.87 -13.75
C LYS A 343 0.64 20.17 -14.59
N ASN A 344 1.09 19.23 -15.42
CA ASN A 344 0.18 18.38 -16.18
C ASN A 344 -0.51 17.40 -15.26
N VAL A 345 -1.85 17.45 -15.19
CA VAL A 345 -2.65 16.54 -14.41
C VAL A 345 -3.88 16.07 -15.18
N CYS A 346 -4.12 14.78 -15.16
CA CYS A 346 -5.37 14.14 -15.56
C CYS A 346 -6.09 13.68 -14.31
N TYR A 347 -7.37 13.98 -14.19
CA TYR A 347 -8.19 13.55 -13.06
C TYR A 347 -9.35 12.67 -13.52
N LEU A 348 -9.53 11.55 -12.85
CA LEU A 348 -10.59 10.58 -13.09
C LEU A 348 -11.33 10.32 -11.79
N GLU A 349 -12.58 10.80 -11.70
CA GLU A 349 -13.49 10.40 -10.63
C GLU A 349 -14.36 9.26 -11.15
N ILE A 350 -14.25 8.11 -10.52
CA ILE A 350 -14.84 6.86 -10.97
C ILE A 350 -16.02 6.52 -10.07
N ASP A 351 -17.19 6.38 -10.67
CA ASP A 351 -18.36 5.91 -9.96
C ASP A 351 -18.19 4.44 -9.59
N SER A 352 -18.24 4.16 -8.28
CA SER A 352 -18.00 2.83 -7.72
C SER A 352 -18.66 2.68 -6.35
N PRO A 353 -19.39 1.59 -6.09
CA PRO A 353 -20.01 1.35 -4.79
C PRO A 353 -19.06 0.78 -3.73
N TYR A 354 -17.80 0.45 -4.09
CA TYR A 354 -16.93 -0.40 -3.28
C TYR A 354 -16.09 0.34 -2.24
N GLY A 355 -16.35 1.62 -1.99
CA GLY A 355 -15.60 2.39 -0.99
C GLY A 355 -14.13 2.54 -1.35
N HIS A 356 -13.28 2.50 -0.33
CA HIS A 356 -11.83 2.63 -0.49
C HIS A 356 -11.19 1.44 -1.21
N ASP A 357 -11.72 0.22 -1.03
CA ASP A 357 -11.20 -0.99 -1.70
C ASP A 357 -11.46 -0.99 -3.22
N ALA A 358 -12.18 -0.01 -3.77
CA ALA A 358 -12.50 0.10 -5.19
C ALA A 358 -11.26 0.03 -6.11
N PHE A 359 -10.09 0.52 -5.68
CA PHE A 359 -8.86 0.46 -6.47
C PHE A 359 -8.29 -0.95 -6.62
N LEU A 360 -8.75 -1.90 -5.79
CA LEU A 360 -8.38 -3.33 -5.86
C LEU A 360 -9.39 -4.14 -6.69
N ILE A 361 -10.54 -3.55 -7.02
CA ILE A 361 -11.65 -4.25 -7.69
C ILE A 361 -11.71 -3.81 -9.16
N PRO A 362 -11.52 -4.75 -10.12
CA PRO A 362 -11.42 -4.42 -11.54
C PRO A 362 -12.77 -4.09 -12.17
N THR A 363 -13.31 -2.89 -11.91
CA THR A 363 -14.52 -2.42 -12.59
C THR A 363 -14.20 -1.92 -14.00
N PRO A 364 -15.10 -2.08 -15.00
CA PRO A 364 -14.80 -1.73 -16.39
C PRO A 364 -14.34 -0.29 -16.58
N ARG A 365 -15.02 0.67 -15.94
CA ARG A 365 -14.68 2.10 -16.05
C ARG A 365 -13.32 2.44 -15.45
N TYR A 366 -12.99 1.84 -14.31
CA TYR A 366 -11.69 1.99 -13.69
C TYR A 366 -10.59 1.43 -14.57
N MET A 367 -10.75 0.16 -15.01
CA MET A 367 -9.75 -0.52 -15.83
C MET A 367 -9.52 0.19 -17.16
N GLN A 368 -10.58 0.68 -17.81
CA GLN A 368 -10.48 1.42 -19.05
C GLN A 368 -9.76 2.77 -18.86
N GLY A 369 -10.11 3.54 -17.83
CA GLY A 369 -9.45 4.81 -17.52
C GLY A 369 -7.97 4.63 -17.22
N PHE A 370 -7.64 3.63 -16.43
CA PHE A 370 -6.27 3.28 -16.07
C PHE A 370 -5.47 2.83 -17.30
N SER A 371 -5.99 1.90 -18.10
CA SER A 371 -5.35 1.45 -19.34
C SER A 371 -5.13 2.60 -20.31
N ASN A 372 -6.13 3.46 -20.51
CA ASN A 372 -6.01 4.61 -21.42
C ASN A 372 -4.88 5.56 -21.01
N TYR A 373 -4.71 5.80 -19.70
CA TYR A 373 -3.59 6.62 -19.24
C TYR A 373 -2.25 5.91 -19.46
N MET A 374 -2.11 4.67 -19.01
CA MET A 374 -0.86 3.91 -19.12
C MET A 374 -0.42 3.72 -20.58
N ASN A 375 -1.37 3.56 -21.50
CA ASN A 375 -1.09 3.42 -22.94
C ASN A 375 -0.51 4.69 -23.58
N ARG A 376 -0.70 5.87 -22.98
CA ARG A 376 -0.11 7.15 -23.47
C ARG A 376 1.37 7.30 -23.08
N ILE A 377 1.85 6.52 -22.12
CA ILE A 377 3.24 6.62 -21.65
C ILE A 377 4.18 6.10 -22.74
N ALA A 378 5.07 6.97 -23.23
CA ALA A 378 6.12 6.58 -24.15
C ALA A 378 7.20 5.74 -23.43
N ILE A 379 7.76 4.74 -24.09
CA ILE A 379 8.78 3.83 -23.53
C ILE A 379 9.97 3.69 -24.48
#